data_ceaac0176d3246ba1414a77e76ee6873
#
_entry.id   ceaac0176d3246ba1414a77e76ee6873
#
_cell.length_a   1.000
_cell.length_b   1.000
_cell.length_c   1.000
_cell.angle_alpha   90.00
_cell.angle_beta   90.00
_cell.angle_gamma   90.00
#
_symmetry.space_group_name_H-M   'P 1'
#
loop_
_entity.id
_entity.type
_entity.pdbx_description
1 polymer ?
#
loop_
_entity_poly.entity_id
_entity_poly.type
_entity_poly.pdbx_seq_one_letter_code
_entity_poly.pdbx_strand_id
1 'polypeptide(L)'
;MKTLKTYKFRLNPNEATLELLKQHGGNGRFLWNQLVSFSKDFNDQKGRFPTQSELQKQIVVLKEENDFLKTSHSQPLQINAKRLNKTNFDSIKPEKIKERKIKLAKAKTPKQKAKALNFGKPKHKSKHDKNDSIFYPQNFKVKKGRIFVAKIGWIPFIKHRDILGVPKTLTINQDGEQWFCSIVCEIKLKQINKKPLSEANIVGIDVGLTTFATMSDGSKIENPRTLRKNLKKLKKEQKRISRRKFIKTEINGNSVKSSSKNRIKQKNKVRRIHRKVKNVRSDFLHKTSHYMIAKYDGVIIETLGIKNMLENGNSNQNRETNDVSWFEFGRKLEYKAKQNEKYFVKIERFFPSTKTCSKCKSIKDMELKDRTYKCPVCGLEINRDHNAAINILEEGIKVLKNTTGTVGINACGQSAVADMVEARKVSKTACAA
;
A
#
# COMPACT_ATOMS: atom_id res chain seq x y z
N MET A 1 20.04 -7.50 14.67
CA MET A 1 19.17 -7.95 13.56
C MET A 1 19.28 -6.97 12.41
N LYS A 2 19.25 -7.42 11.13
CA LYS A 2 19.22 -6.54 9.96
C LYS A 2 17.78 -6.35 9.50
N THR A 3 17.39 -5.13 9.12
CA THR A 3 16.06 -4.82 8.58
C THR A 3 16.16 -3.85 7.41
N LEU A 4 15.09 -3.79 6.61
CA LEU A 4 15.01 -2.87 5.47
C LEU A 4 14.19 -1.63 5.85
N LYS A 5 14.74 -0.45 5.59
CA LYS A 5 14.07 0.83 5.78
C LYS A 5 14.04 1.60 4.47
N THR A 6 12.86 2.11 4.11
CA THR A 6 12.68 2.89 2.89
C THR A 6 12.66 4.39 3.20
N TYR A 7 13.48 5.14 2.47
CA TYR A 7 13.53 6.59 2.52
C TYR A 7 12.98 7.16 1.23
N LYS A 8 11.93 7.97 1.33
CA LYS A 8 11.32 8.62 0.17
C LYS A 8 11.62 10.11 0.20
N PHE A 9 12.15 10.64 -0.91
CA PHE A 9 12.46 12.06 -1.09
C PHE A 9 11.85 12.59 -2.40
N ARG A 10 11.56 13.88 -2.43
CA ARG A 10 11.18 14.57 -3.67
C ARG A 10 12.45 14.91 -4.44
N LEU A 11 12.48 14.57 -5.72
CA LEU A 11 13.54 14.99 -6.63
C LEU A 11 13.35 16.44 -7.05
N ASN A 12 14.47 17.13 -7.29
CA ASN A 12 14.52 18.48 -7.83
C ASN A 12 15.42 18.48 -9.08
N PRO A 13 15.02 17.81 -10.18
CA PRO A 13 15.79 17.75 -11.40
C PRO A 13 15.79 19.12 -12.09
N ASN A 14 16.91 19.47 -12.75
CA ASN A 14 16.94 20.55 -13.75
C ASN A 14 16.19 20.10 -15.02
N GLU A 15 16.03 21.00 -15.97
CA GLU A 15 15.23 20.77 -17.18
C GLU A 15 15.76 19.59 -18.02
N ALA A 16 17.05 19.54 -18.27
CA ALA A 16 17.70 18.44 -19.00
C ALA A 16 17.50 17.09 -18.31
N THR A 17 17.74 17.02 -17.00
CA THR A 17 17.52 15.78 -16.21
C THR A 17 16.04 15.39 -16.16
N LEU A 18 15.14 16.37 -16.12
CA LEU A 18 13.71 16.12 -16.16
C LEU A 18 13.26 15.50 -17.48
N GLU A 19 13.85 15.95 -18.59
CA GLU A 19 13.62 15.39 -19.93
C GLU A 19 14.08 13.93 -20.00
N LEU A 20 15.29 13.64 -19.53
CA LEU A 20 15.82 12.27 -19.45
C LEU A 20 14.94 11.37 -18.59
N LEU A 21 14.46 11.86 -17.43
CA LEU A 21 13.52 11.09 -16.58
C LEU A 21 12.21 10.77 -17.30
N LYS A 22 11.65 11.71 -18.05
CA LYS A 22 10.45 11.50 -18.86
C LYS A 22 10.71 10.49 -19.99
N GLN A 23 11.84 10.60 -20.67
CA GLN A 23 12.26 9.67 -21.72
C GLN A 23 12.41 8.25 -21.19
N HIS A 24 13.19 8.06 -20.11
CA HIS A 24 13.39 6.73 -19.50
C HIS A 24 12.09 6.13 -18.96
N GLY A 25 11.22 6.96 -18.35
CA GLY A 25 9.89 6.54 -17.91
C GLY A 25 9.01 6.13 -19.10
N GLY A 26 9.08 6.88 -20.21
CA GLY A 26 8.42 6.61 -21.48
C GLY A 26 8.88 5.30 -22.11
N ASN A 27 10.19 5.10 -22.19
CA ASN A 27 10.80 3.87 -22.73
C ASN A 27 10.38 2.64 -21.91
N GLY A 28 10.40 2.73 -20.57
CA GLY A 28 9.93 1.65 -19.70
C GLY A 28 8.44 1.34 -19.87
N ARG A 29 7.60 2.35 -20.12
CA ARG A 29 6.17 2.17 -20.41
C ARG A 29 5.94 1.56 -21.80
N PHE A 30 6.63 2.03 -22.82
CA PHE A 30 6.58 1.46 -24.16
C PHE A 30 6.96 -0.01 -24.12
N LEU A 31 8.12 -0.34 -23.56
CA LEU A 31 8.57 -1.71 -23.42
C LEU A 31 7.56 -2.60 -22.66
N TRP A 32 7.02 -2.11 -21.55
CA TRP A 32 5.98 -2.82 -20.81
C TRP A 32 4.78 -3.16 -21.70
N ASN A 33 4.33 -2.20 -22.50
CA ASN A 33 3.17 -2.39 -23.37
C ASN A 33 3.44 -3.41 -24.46
N GLN A 34 4.61 -3.35 -25.10
CA GLN A 34 5.02 -4.34 -26.10
C GLN A 34 5.13 -5.75 -25.50
N LEU A 35 5.75 -5.88 -24.34
CA LEU A 35 5.84 -7.18 -23.67
C LEU A 35 4.47 -7.72 -23.22
N VAL A 36 3.49 -6.87 -22.85
CA VAL A 36 2.11 -7.29 -22.54
C VAL A 36 1.42 -7.82 -23.80
N SER A 37 1.56 -7.13 -24.96
CA SER A 37 1.02 -7.61 -26.23
C SER A 37 1.67 -8.94 -26.61
N PHE A 38 3.00 -9.00 -26.67
CA PHE A 38 3.74 -10.24 -26.95
C PHE A 38 3.31 -11.39 -26.04
N SER A 39 3.16 -11.13 -24.73
CA SER A 39 2.77 -12.16 -23.77
C SER A 39 1.34 -12.70 -24.01
N LYS A 40 0.43 -11.85 -24.51
CA LYS A 40 -0.91 -12.26 -24.90
C LYS A 40 -0.88 -13.12 -26.16
N ASP A 41 -0.22 -12.64 -27.21
CA ASP A 41 -0.13 -13.35 -28.49
C ASP A 41 0.59 -14.70 -28.33
N PHE A 42 1.63 -14.75 -27.51
CA PHE A 42 2.33 -15.99 -27.15
C PHE A 42 1.42 -16.99 -26.42
N ASN A 43 0.59 -16.50 -25.48
CA ASN A 43 -0.36 -17.35 -24.76
C ASN A 43 -1.47 -17.88 -25.68
N ASP A 44 -1.96 -17.02 -26.59
CA ASP A 44 -3.01 -17.40 -27.55
C ASP A 44 -2.49 -18.47 -28.54
N GLN A 45 -1.19 -18.40 -28.92
CA GLN A 45 -0.57 -19.38 -29.86
C GLN A 45 -0.11 -20.67 -29.15
N LYS A 46 0.49 -20.57 -27.96
CA LYS A 46 1.15 -21.70 -27.29
C LYS A 46 0.41 -22.25 -26.07
N GLY A 47 -0.75 -21.67 -25.71
CA GLY A 47 -1.55 -22.11 -24.55
C GLY A 47 -0.89 -21.84 -23.19
N ARG A 48 0.29 -21.18 -23.16
CA ARG A 48 1.01 -20.83 -21.92
C ARG A 48 1.57 -19.42 -21.96
N PHE A 49 1.83 -18.84 -20.81
CA PHE A 49 2.55 -17.57 -20.74
C PHE A 49 4.05 -17.75 -20.98
N PRO A 50 4.71 -16.72 -21.57
CA PRO A 50 6.15 -16.74 -21.78
C PRO A 50 6.89 -16.71 -20.43
N THR A 51 8.00 -17.42 -20.38
CA THR A 51 8.96 -17.42 -19.27
C THR A 51 9.68 -16.07 -19.16
N GLN A 52 10.37 -15.85 -18.05
CA GLN A 52 11.20 -14.64 -17.90
C GLN A 52 12.28 -14.56 -18.97
N SER A 53 12.89 -15.69 -19.35
CA SER A 53 13.94 -15.75 -20.38
C SER A 53 13.40 -15.37 -21.76
N GLU A 54 12.22 -15.92 -22.15
CA GLU A 54 11.56 -15.58 -23.42
C GLU A 54 11.21 -14.09 -23.49
N LEU A 55 10.71 -13.51 -22.38
CA LEU A 55 10.46 -12.07 -22.30
C LEU A 55 11.75 -11.23 -22.37
N GLN A 56 12.87 -11.74 -21.83
CA GLN A 56 14.16 -11.06 -21.93
C GLN A 56 14.74 -11.10 -23.36
N LYS A 57 14.59 -12.22 -24.06
CA LYS A 57 14.95 -12.31 -25.50
C LYS A 57 14.15 -11.30 -26.32
N GLN A 58 12.85 -11.18 -26.05
CA GLN A 58 12.00 -10.19 -26.73
C GLN A 58 12.46 -8.74 -26.47
N ILE A 59 13.07 -8.43 -25.30
CA ILE A 59 13.66 -7.10 -25.07
C ILE A 59 14.83 -6.83 -26.02
N VAL A 60 15.63 -7.83 -26.37
CA VAL A 60 16.75 -7.67 -27.31
C VAL A 60 16.20 -7.30 -28.68
N VAL A 61 15.25 -8.08 -29.19
CA VAL A 61 14.58 -7.80 -30.48
C VAL A 61 14.01 -6.38 -30.51
N LEU A 62 13.22 -6.02 -29.47
CA LEU A 62 12.64 -4.67 -29.41
C LEU A 62 13.67 -3.54 -29.34
N LYS A 63 14.88 -3.80 -28.83
CA LYS A 63 15.98 -2.82 -28.85
C LYS A 63 16.64 -2.69 -30.22
N GLU A 64 16.68 -3.75 -31.01
CA GLU A 64 17.15 -3.73 -32.38
C GLU A 64 16.18 -2.95 -33.25
N GLU A 65 14.90 -3.16 -33.12
CA GLU A 65 13.84 -2.45 -33.84
C GLU A 65 13.66 -0.98 -33.39
N ASN A 66 14.07 -0.63 -32.15
CA ASN A 66 13.77 0.67 -31.56
C ASN A 66 15.00 1.25 -30.83
N ASP A 67 15.80 2.04 -31.52
CA ASP A 67 17.05 2.63 -31.01
C ASP A 67 16.84 3.49 -29.73
N PHE A 68 15.72 4.15 -29.60
CA PHE A 68 15.45 4.94 -28.39
C PHE A 68 15.45 4.10 -27.11
N LEU A 69 15.20 2.78 -27.17
CA LEU A 69 15.31 1.90 -26.02
C LEU A 69 16.77 1.72 -25.56
N LYS A 70 17.74 1.84 -26.46
CA LYS A 70 19.17 1.78 -26.16
C LYS A 70 19.65 2.97 -25.31
N THR A 71 18.90 4.08 -25.32
CA THR A 71 19.19 5.24 -24.46
C THR A 71 18.93 4.95 -22.99
N SER A 72 18.07 4.00 -22.66
CA SER A 72 17.75 3.61 -21.28
C SER A 72 18.71 2.55 -20.75
N HIS A 73 18.96 2.59 -19.43
CA HIS A 73 19.76 1.57 -18.76
C HIS A 73 19.06 0.20 -18.81
N SER A 74 19.81 -0.87 -19.10
CA SER A 74 19.24 -2.21 -19.35
C SER A 74 18.54 -2.82 -18.14
N GLN A 75 19.05 -2.63 -16.92
CA GLN A 75 18.46 -3.22 -15.72
C GLN A 75 17.00 -2.81 -15.46
N PRO A 76 16.60 -1.51 -15.46
CA PRO A 76 15.21 -1.12 -15.40
C PRO A 76 14.31 -1.76 -16.45
N LEU A 77 14.83 -1.97 -17.65
CA LEU A 77 14.11 -2.61 -18.75
C LEU A 77 13.90 -4.10 -18.47
N GLN A 78 14.95 -4.83 -18.06
CA GLN A 78 14.87 -6.25 -17.69
C GLN A 78 13.92 -6.53 -16.54
N ILE A 79 13.81 -5.60 -15.58
CA ILE A 79 12.86 -5.72 -14.46
C ILE A 79 11.41 -5.71 -14.94
N ASN A 80 11.10 -5.08 -16.08
CA ASN A 80 9.75 -5.15 -16.65
C ASN A 80 9.40 -6.58 -17.06
N ALA A 81 10.33 -7.34 -17.66
CA ALA A 81 10.13 -8.77 -17.98
C ALA A 81 9.87 -9.59 -16.71
N LYS A 82 10.71 -9.42 -15.68
CA LYS A 82 10.53 -10.12 -14.39
C LYS A 82 9.18 -9.82 -13.75
N ARG A 83 8.76 -8.54 -13.75
CA ARG A 83 7.46 -8.12 -13.19
C ARG A 83 6.28 -8.65 -14.00
N LEU A 84 6.38 -8.64 -15.34
CA LEU A 84 5.33 -9.16 -16.20
C LEU A 84 5.18 -10.67 -16.03
N ASN A 85 6.30 -11.41 -16.06
CA ASN A 85 6.29 -12.85 -15.80
C ASN A 85 5.56 -13.16 -14.48
N LYS A 86 5.95 -12.52 -13.37
CA LYS A 86 5.26 -12.68 -12.10
C LYS A 86 3.76 -12.35 -12.19
N THR A 87 3.38 -11.26 -12.86
CA THR A 87 1.98 -10.83 -12.98
C THR A 87 1.16 -11.85 -13.80
N ASN A 88 1.73 -12.42 -14.85
CA ASN A 88 1.11 -13.46 -15.65
C ASN A 88 0.80 -14.67 -14.79
N PHE A 89 1.80 -15.22 -14.08
CA PHE A 89 1.62 -16.37 -13.20
C PHE A 89 0.66 -16.07 -12.04
N ASP A 90 0.74 -14.89 -11.43
CA ASP A 90 -0.22 -14.51 -10.40
C ASP A 90 -1.65 -14.39 -10.94
N SER A 91 -1.84 -14.09 -12.24
CA SER A 91 -3.16 -13.96 -12.85
C SER A 91 -3.91 -15.29 -13.04
N ILE A 92 -3.19 -16.42 -13.11
CA ILE A 92 -3.77 -17.76 -13.28
C ILE A 92 -3.89 -18.54 -11.98
N LYS A 93 -3.47 -17.99 -10.85
CA LYS A 93 -3.64 -18.64 -9.54
C LYS A 93 -5.13 -18.93 -9.26
N PRO A 94 -5.45 -20.09 -8.65
CA PRO A 94 -6.84 -20.49 -8.36
C PRO A 94 -7.64 -19.41 -7.64
N GLU A 95 -7.03 -18.74 -6.66
CA GLU A 95 -7.64 -17.64 -5.91
C GLU A 95 -8.05 -16.47 -6.83
N LYS A 96 -7.18 -16.12 -7.80
CA LYS A 96 -7.48 -15.02 -8.74
C LYS A 96 -8.53 -15.39 -9.75
N ILE A 97 -8.57 -16.65 -10.17
CA ILE A 97 -9.64 -17.19 -11.01
C ILE A 97 -10.97 -17.16 -10.26
N LYS A 98 -10.99 -17.62 -8.99
CA LYS A 98 -12.18 -17.57 -8.11
C LYS A 98 -12.69 -16.14 -7.92
N GLU A 99 -11.79 -15.20 -7.58
CA GLU A 99 -12.16 -13.77 -7.47
C GLU A 99 -12.73 -13.21 -8.78
N ARG A 100 -12.19 -13.62 -9.93
CA ARG A 100 -12.66 -13.19 -11.26
C ARG A 100 -14.06 -13.71 -11.55
N LYS A 101 -14.34 -14.99 -11.26
CA LYS A 101 -15.68 -15.60 -11.40
C LYS A 101 -16.70 -14.87 -10.52
N ILE A 102 -16.38 -14.60 -9.25
CA ILE A 102 -17.26 -13.86 -8.34
C ILE A 102 -17.55 -12.44 -8.85
N LYS A 103 -16.53 -11.74 -9.36
CA LYS A 103 -16.72 -10.37 -9.93
C LYS A 103 -17.53 -10.40 -11.21
N LEU A 104 -17.39 -11.44 -12.03
CA LEU A 104 -18.16 -11.60 -13.27
C LEU A 104 -19.63 -11.86 -12.96
N ALA A 105 -19.93 -12.74 -12.00
CA ALA A 105 -21.30 -13.01 -11.55
C ALA A 105 -22.01 -11.74 -11.00
N LYS A 106 -21.26 -10.85 -10.32
CA LYS A 106 -21.79 -9.58 -9.79
C LYS A 106 -21.87 -8.47 -10.84
N ALA A 107 -21.38 -8.66 -12.06
CA ALA A 107 -21.31 -7.64 -13.10
C ALA A 107 -22.62 -7.50 -13.89
N LYS A 108 -23.30 -6.37 -13.75
CA LYS A 108 -24.60 -6.08 -14.40
C LYS A 108 -24.46 -5.47 -15.79
N THR A 109 -23.39 -4.73 -16.08
CA THR A 109 -23.21 -4.01 -17.35
C THR A 109 -22.06 -4.62 -18.18
N PRO A 110 -22.09 -4.49 -19.54
CA PRO A 110 -20.99 -4.96 -20.40
C PRO A 110 -19.62 -4.41 -19.97
N LYS A 111 -19.56 -3.15 -19.54
CA LYS A 111 -18.34 -2.51 -19.03
C LYS A 111 -17.85 -3.15 -17.73
N GLN A 112 -18.75 -3.52 -16.83
CA GLN A 112 -18.41 -4.23 -15.59
C GLN A 112 -17.94 -5.65 -15.89
N LYS A 113 -18.59 -6.37 -16.82
CA LYS A 113 -18.17 -7.71 -17.28
C LYS A 113 -16.77 -7.68 -17.86
N ALA A 114 -16.47 -6.75 -18.78
CA ALA A 114 -15.12 -6.57 -19.33
C ALA A 114 -14.06 -6.27 -18.27
N LYS A 115 -14.38 -5.44 -17.27
CA LYS A 115 -13.50 -5.15 -16.14
C LYS A 115 -13.27 -6.35 -15.25
N ALA A 116 -14.29 -7.19 -15.04
CA ALA A 116 -14.21 -8.41 -14.26
C ALA A 116 -13.34 -9.48 -14.96
N LEU A 117 -13.52 -9.68 -16.26
CA LEU A 117 -12.71 -10.60 -17.09
C LEU A 117 -11.22 -10.27 -17.08
N ASN A 118 -10.89 -8.96 -17.03
CA ASN A 118 -9.52 -8.46 -17.00
C ASN A 118 -8.97 -8.25 -15.58
N PHE A 119 -9.69 -8.72 -14.55
CA PHE A 119 -9.25 -8.57 -13.17
C PHE A 119 -8.01 -9.45 -12.89
N GLY A 120 -6.95 -8.83 -12.37
CA GLY A 120 -5.69 -9.51 -12.06
C GLY A 120 -4.77 -9.77 -13.25
N LYS A 121 -5.21 -9.54 -14.49
CA LYS A 121 -4.36 -9.64 -15.68
C LYS A 121 -3.49 -8.40 -15.87
N PRO A 122 -2.30 -8.50 -16.48
CA PRO A 122 -1.47 -7.34 -16.81
C PRO A 122 -2.22 -6.40 -17.77
N LYS A 123 -2.00 -5.09 -17.60
CA LYS A 123 -2.65 -4.05 -18.41
C LYS A 123 -1.62 -3.15 -19.05
N HIS A 124 -1.97 -2.61 -20.22
CA HIS A 124 -1.20 -1.55 -20.85
C HIS A 124 -1.17 -0.29 -19.99
N LYS A 125 -0.06 0.40 -19.97
CA LYS A 125 0.15 1.67 -19.25
C LYS A 125 -0.11 2.86 -20.17
N SER A 126 -0.90 3.82 -19.69
CA SER A 126 -1.21 5.04 -20.42
C SER A 126 -0.16 6.13 -20.20
N LYS A 127 0.25 6.84 -21.27
CA LYS A 127 1.07 8.05 -21.20
C LYS A 127 0.42 9.17 -20.35
N HIS A 128 -0.91 9.18 -20.29
CA HIS A 128 -1.67 10.23 -19.60
C HIS A 128 -1.74 10.07 -18.09
N ASP A 129 -1.41 8.88 -17.55
CA ASP A 129 -1.50 8.62 -16.11
C ASP A 129 -0.41 9.31 -15.31
N LYS A 130 0.72 9.68 -15.96
CA LYS A 130 1.89 10.31 -15.33
C LYS A 130 2.32 9.60 -14.05
N ASN A 131 2.43 8.28 -14.13
CA ASN A 131 2.79 7.36 -13.05
C ASN A 131 3.98 6.49 -13.45
N ASP A 132 4.92 7.05 -14.22
CA ASP A 132 6.08 6.29 -14.63
C ASP A 132 6.93 5.90 -13.42
N SER A 133 7.49 4.71 -13.46
CA SER A 133 8.32 4.17 -12.40
C SER A 133 9.52 3.44 -12.99
N ILE A 134 10.70 3.85 -12.56
CA ILE A 134 11.99 3.31 -12.99
C ILE A 134 12.63 2.67 -11.75
N PHE A 135 12.95 1.39 -11.82
CA PHE A 135 13.51 0.65 -10.70
C PHE A 135 14.94 0.24 -10.98
N TYR A 136 15.84 0.58 -10.08
CA TYR A 136 17.24 0.23 -10.11
C TYR A 136 17.55 -0.74 -8.95
N PRO A 137 17.80 -2.04 -9.23
CA PRO A 137 18.17 -3.00 -8.19
C PRO A 137 19.58 -2.76 -7.65
N GLN A 138 20.44 -2.16 -8.48
CA GLN A 138 21.85 -1.82 -8.20
C GLN A 138 22.30 -0.72 -9.17
N ASN A 139 23.61 -0.38 -9.19
CA ASN A 139 24.20 0.61 -10.08
C ASN A 139 23.63 2.02 -9.91
N PHE A 140 23.40 2.43 -8.68
CA PHE A 140 23.11 3.80 -8.30
C PHE A 140 24.01 4.21 -7.12
N LYS A 141 24.24 5.50 -6.97
CA LYS A 141 25.00 6.06 -5.84
C LYS A 141 24.16 7.14 -5.15
N VAL A 142 24.36 7.28 -3.83
CA VAL A 142 23.71 8.33 -3.03
C VAL A 142 24.79 9.12 -2.33
N LYS A 143 24.91 10.41 -2.61
CA LYS A 143 25.94 11.27 -2.02
C LYS A 143 25.40 12.70 -1.84
N LYS A 144 25.63 13.31 -0.66
CA LYS A 144 25.37 14.73 -0.36
C LYS A 144 24.04 15.29 -0.92
N GLY A 145 22.89 14.58 -0.69
CA GLY A 145 21.58 15.06 -1.17
C GLY A 145 21.34 14.87 -2.68
N ARG A 146 22.13 14.07 -3.34
CA ARG A 146 21.96 13.72 -4.76
C ARG A 146 21.98 12.20 -4.93
N ILE A 147 21.25 11.71 -5.95
CA ILE A 147 21.36 10.32 -6.43
C ILE A 147 21.99 10.31 -7.80
N PHE A 148 22.88 9.37 -8.04
CA PHE A 148 23.41 9.08 -9.36
C PHE A 148 22.74 7.84 -9.92
N VAL A 149 22.32 7.93 -11.17
CA VAL A 149 21.80 6.81 -11.95
C VAL A 149 22.41 6.80 -13.34
N ALA A 150 22.79 5.63 -13.82
CA ALA A 150 23.41 5.48 -15.12
C ALA A 150 22.50 6.03 -16.24
N LYS A 151 23.10 6.69 -17.22
CA LYS A 151 22.46 7.35 -18.37
C LYS A 151 21.58 8.57 -18.06
N ILE A 152 21.47 8.97 -16.78
CA ILE A 152 20.75 10.20 -16.38
C ILE A 152 21.72 11.14 -15.64
N GLY A 153 22.66 10.59 -14.87
CA GLY A 153 23.61 11.38 -14.08
C GLY A 153 23.14 11.66 -12.66
N TRP A 154 23.64 12.76 -12.08
CA TRP A 154 23.33 13.19 -10.72
C TRP A 154 22.03 13.96 -10.65
N ILE A 155 21.11 13.54 -9.80
CA ILE A 155 19.79 14.14 -9.58
C ILE A 155 19.71 14.62 -8.14
N PRO A 156 19.55 15.92 -7.88
CA PRO A 156 19.35 16.42 -6.53
C PRO A 156 17.98 16.03 -5.98
N PHE A 157 17.92 15.80 -4.66
CA PHE A 157 16.67 15.59 -3.94
C PHE A 157 16.58 16.46 -2.70
N ILE A 158 15.36 16.74 -2.27
CA ILE A 158 15.09 17.54 -1.07
C ILE A 158 15.28 16.64 0.15
N LYS A 159 16.45 16.78 0.80
CA LYS A 159 16.81 16.01 1.99
C LYS A 159 16.14 16.63 3.22
N HIS A 160 15.21 15.93 3.82
CA HIS A 160 14.53 16.31 5.06
C HIS A 160 14.87 15.40 6.25
N ARG A 161 15.68 14.38 6.03
CA ARG A 161 16.19 13.47 7.06
C ARG A 161 17.42 12.72 6.54
N ASP A 162 18.21 12.19 7.45
CA ASP A 162 19.39 11.41 7.10
C ASP A 162 19.00 9.99 6.62
N ILE A 163 19.80 9.48 5.71
CA ILE A 163 19.70 8.13 5.19
C ILE A 163 20.66 7.27 6.00
N LEU A 164 20.12 6.40 6.83
CA LEU A 164 20.89 5.46 7.64
C LEU A 164 21.01 4.12 6.92
N GLY A 165 22.16 3.45 7.10
CA GLY A 165 22.40 2.12 6.56
C GLY A 165 22.90 2.12 5.12
N VAL A 166 22.99 0.92 4.55
CA VAL A 166 23.53 0.67 3.20
C VAL A 166 22.41 0.67 2.17
N PRO A 167 22.43 1.57 1.16
CA PRO A 167 21.46 1.56 0.08
C PRO A 167 21.50 0.26 -0.72
N LYS A 168 20.34 -0.39 -0.94
CA LYS A 168 20.21 -1.66 -1.66
C LYS A 168 19.47 -1.50 -2.99
N THR A 169 18.37 -0.76 -3.01
CA THR A 169 17.59 -0.52 -4.24
C THR A 169 17.08 0.90 -4.30
N LEU A 170 16.88 1.40 -5.52
CA LEU A 170 16.33 2.70 -5.80
C LEU A 170 15.11 2.58 -6.73
N THR A 171 14.03 3.26 -6.37
CA THR A 171 12.88 3.45 -7.26
C THR A 171 12.69 4.94 -7.51
N ILE A 172 12.69 5.36 -8.77
CA ILE A 172 12.30 6.70 -9.18
C ILE A 172 10.88 6.62 -9.73
N ASN A 173 9.97 7.42 -9.21
CA ASN A 173 8.58 7.41 -9.65
C ASN A 173 8.01 8.80 -9.84
N GLN A 174 7.15 8.93 -10.85
CA GLN A 174 6.38 10.14 -11.14
C GLN A 174 5.04 10.11 -10.41
N ASP A 175 4.66 11.25 -9.82
CA ASP A 175 3.31 11.50 -9.31
C ASP A 175 2.82 12.84 -9.89
N GLY A 176 2.12 12.78 -11.01
CA GLY A 176 1.70 13.97 -11.75
C GLY A 176 2.88 14.73 -12.35
N GLU A 177 3.18 15.91 -11.81
CA GLU A 177 4.29 16.75 -12.26
C GLU A 177 5.56 16.59 -11.38
N GLN A 178 5.45 15.86 -10.28
CA GLN A 178 6.56 15.70 -9.35
C GLN A 178 7.20 14.32 -9.47
N TRP A 179 8.51 14.30 -9.29
CA TRP A 179 9.29 13.08 -9.25
C TRP A 179 9.79 12.82 -7.82
N PHE A 180 9.84 11.56 -7.47
CA PHE A 180 10.27 11.09 -6.15
C PHE A 180 11.26 9.96 -6.32
N CYS A 181 12.22 9.87 -5.40
CA CYS A 181 13.03 8.68 -5.23
C CYS A 181 12.65 7.96 -3.93
N SER A 182 12.63 6.65 -3.98
CA SER A 182 12.50 5.77 -2.82
C SER A 182 13.74 4.90 -2.74
N ILE A 183 14.54 5.10 -1.70
CA ILE A 183 15.80 4.39 -1.46
C ILE A 183 15.54 3.37 -0.37
N VAL A 184 15.73 2.10 -0.67
CA VAL A 184 15.66 1.02 0.34
C VAL A 184 17.06 0.80 0.87
N CYS A 185 17.22 0.95 2.19
CA CYS A 185 18.49 0.75 2.88
C CYS A 185 18.39 -0.43 3.84
N GLU A 186 19.44 -1.21 3.93
CA GLU A 186 19.65 -2.21 4.99
C GLU A 186 20.22 -1.49 6.20
N ILE A 187 19.52 -1.56 7.33
CA ILE A 187 19.95 -0.98 8.59
C ILE A 187 20.15 -2.10 9.62
N LYS A 188 21.16 -1.94 10.47
CA LYS A 188 21.31 -2.75 11.69
C LYS A 188 20.41 -2.13 12.76
N LEU A 189 19.45 -2.89 13.28
CA LEU A 189 18.70 -2.47 14.47
C LEU A 189 19.64 -2.53 15.66
N LYS A 190 19.58 -1.53 16.54
CA LYS A 190 20.18 -1.63 17.87
C LYS A 190 19.40 -2.72 18.61
N GLN A 191 20.10 -3.60 19.30
CA GLN A 191 19.46 -4.48 20.28
C GLN A 191 18.97 -3.59 21.41
N ILE A 192 17.67 -3.46 21.54
CA ILE A 192 17.00 -2.82 22.67
C ILE A 192 16.39 -3.99 23.43
N ASN A 193 16.77 -4.17 24.69
CA ASN A 193 16.16 -5.21 25.51
C ASN A 193 14.68 -4.88 25.68
N LYS A 194 13.83 -5.80 25.24
CA LYS A 194 12.38 -5.70 25.40
C LYS A 194 12.07 -5.85 26.88
N LYS A 195 11.30 -4.91 27.44
CA LYS A 195 10.87 -5.01 28.84
C LYS A 195 10.07 -6.28 29.08
N PRO A 196 10.22 -6.94 30.22
CA PRO A 196 9.35 -8.05 30.60
C PRO A 196 7.87 -7.65 30.53
N LEU A 197 7.02 -8.60 30.20
CA LEU A 197 5.57 -8.33 30.03
C LEU A 197 4.92 -7.81 31.32
N SER A 198 5.42 -8.24 32.48
CA SER A 198 4.97 -7.81 33.81
C SER A 198 5.20 -6.31 34.10
N GLU A 199 6.25 -5.73 33.49
CA GLU A 199 6.67 -4.33 33.70
C GLU A 199 6.33 -3.42 32.52
N ALA A 200 5.82 -4.00 31.44
CA ALA A 200 5.56 -3.27 30.21
C ALA A 200 4.27 -2.45 30.28
N ASN A 201 4.39 -1.14 30.01
CA ASN A 201 3.24 -0.26 29.85
C ASN A 201 2.59 -0.52 28.49
N ILE A 202 1.48 -1.28 28.48
CA ILE A 202 0.76 -1.70 27.29
C ILE A 202 -0.58 -0.99 27.19
N VAL A 203 -0.97 -0.58 25.99
CA VAL A 203 -2.24 0.10 25.73
C VAL A 203 -3.10 -0.67 24.72
N GLY A 204 -4.40 -0.82 25.04
CA GLY A 204 -5.43 -1.25 24.11
C GLY A 204 -6.02 -0.04 23.37
N ILE A 205 -6.30 -0.19 22.09
CA ILE A 205 -6.81 0.90 21.24
C ILE A 205 -8.04 0.44 20.49
N ASP A 206 -9.15 1.11 20.76
CA ASP A 206 -10.35 1.08 19.93
C ASP A 206 -10.27 2.18 18.88
N VAL A 207 -10.56 1.85 17.60
CA VAL A 207 -10.46 2.78 16.47
C VAL A 207 -11.81 3.10 15.87
N GLY A 208 -12.11 4.39 15.72
CA GLY A 208 -13.41 4.88 15.29
C GLY A 208 -13.37 5.88 14.14
N LEU A 209 -14.56 6.20 13.59
CA LEU A 209 -14.75 7.22 12.56
C LEU A 209 -14.86 8.62 13.16
N THR A 210 -15.48 8.77 14.31
CA THR A 210 -15.68 10.06 15.00
C THR A 210 -14.42 10.46 15.74
N THR A 211 -14.05 9.70 16.73
CA THR A 211 -12.74 9.71 17.39
C THR A 211 -11.84 8.74 16.63
N PHE A 212 -10.63 9.14 16.28
CA PHE A 212 -9.72 8.28 15.51
C PHE A 212 -9.28 7.06 16.30
N ALA A 213 -8.94 7.27 17.58
CA ALA A 213 -8.52 6.23 18.51
C ALA A 213 -8.90 6.63 19.93
N THR A 214 -9.48 5.68 20.68
CA THR A 214 -9.70 5.76 22.12
C THR A 214 -8.81 4.71 22.79
N MET A 215 -8.04 5.12 23.78
CA MET A 215 -7.06 4.26 24.45
C MET A 215 -7.60 3.76 25.78
N SER A 216 -7.08 2.63 26.25
CA SER A 216 -7.49 2.01 27.52
C SER A 216 -7.14 2.86 28.76
N ASP A 217 -6.25 3.85 28.63
CA ASP A 217 -5.99 4.86 29.67
C ASP A 217 -6.99 6.03 29.64
N GLY A 218 -8.05 5.97 28.81
CA GLY A 218 -9.07 7.00 28.65
C GLY A 218 -8.69 8.12 27.69
N SER A 219 -7.43 8.20 27.25
CA SER A 219 -7.01 9.24 26.33
C SER A 219 -7.59 9.02 24.92
N LYS A 220 -7.82 10.13 24.18
CA LYS A 220 -8.46 10.12 22.86
C LYS A 220 -7.65 10.88 21.84
N ILE A 221 -7.69 10.44 20.60
CA ILE A 221 -7.11 11.12 19.47
C ILE A 221 -8.20 11.42 18.45
N GLU A 222 -8.36 12.70 18.13
CA GLU A 222 -9.38 13.18 17.22
C GLU A 222 -9.09 12.83 15.75
N ASN A 223 -10.15 12.59 14.99
CA ASN A 223 -10.06 12.33 13.55
C ASN A 223 -9.88 13.66 12.78
N PRO A 224 -8.79 13.85 12.02
CA PRO A 224 -8.55 15.09 11.26
C PRO A 224 -9.53 15.31 10.11
N ARG A 225 -10.27 14.28 9.67
CA ARG A 225 -11.28 14.31 8.58
C ARG A 225 -10.79 15.06 7.34
N THR A 226 -9.60 14.73 6.90
CA THR A 226 -8.85 15.48 5.88
C THR A 226 -9.57 15.56 4.55
N LEU A 227 -10.18 14.47 4.10
CA LEU A 227 -10.94 14.45 2.85
C LEU A 227 -12.22 15.29 2.98
N ARG A 228 -12.94 15.19 4.10
CA ARG A 228 -14.17 15.95 4.35
C ARG A 228 -13.92 17.45 4.27
N LYS A 229 -12.84 17.96 4.88
CA LYS A 229 -12.42 19.37 4.82
C LYS A 229 -12.13 19.86 3.39
N ASN A 230 -11.65 18.97 2.51
CA ASN A 230 -11.29 19.30 1.14
C ASN A 230 -12.39 18.91 0.10
N LEU A 231 -13.49 18.27 0.52
CA LEU A 231 -14.48 17.67 -0.37
C LEU A 231 -15.19 18.71 -1.25
N LYS A 232 -15.60 19.86 -0.68
CA LYS A 232 -16.26 20.96 -1.44
C LYS A 232 -15.33 21.45 -2.57
N LYS A 233 -14.05 21.70 -2.25
CA LYS A 233 -13.04 22.12 -3.23
C LYS A 233 -12.79 21.06 -4.29
N LEU A 234 -12.70 19.80 -3.90
CA LEU A 234 -12.52 18.69 -4.83
C LEU A 234 -13.67 18.57 -5.82
N LYS A 235 -14.92 18.57 -5.34
CA LYS A 235 -16.14 18.54 -6.18
C LYS A 235 -16.18 19.71 -7.17
N LYS A 236 -15.86 20.93 -6.72
CA LYS A 236 -15.79 22.13 -7.57
C LYS A 236 -14.79 21.94 -8.71
N GLU A 237 -13.58 21.50 -8.41
CA GLU A 237 -12.54 21.34 -9.43
C GLU A 237 -12.82 20.14 -10.36
N GLN A 238 -13.44 19.07 -9.87
CA GLN A 238 -13.88 17.95 -10.70
C GLN A 238 -15.00 18.38 -11.68
N LYS A 239 -16.00 19.16 -11.22
CA LYS A 239 -17.04 19.73 -12.09
C LYS A 239 -16.45 20.64 -13.18
N ARG A 240 -15.37 21.38 -12.86
CA ARG A 240 -14.62 22.15 -13.85
C ARG A 240 -13.94 21.28 -14.90
N ILE A 241 -13.40 20.10 -14.54
CA ILE A 241 -12.83 19.16 -15.52
C ILE A 241 -13.90 18.63 -16.45
N SER A 242 -15.08 18.25 -15.95
CA SER A 242 -16.14 17.69 -16.79
C SER A 242 -16.64 18.66 -17.86
N ARG A 243 -16.60 19.97 -17.54
CA ARG A 243 -16.99 21.04 -18.47
C ARG A 243 -15.94 21.39 -19.52
N ARG A 244 -14.67 20.92 -19.36
CA ARG A 244 -13.58 21.20 -20.31
C ARG A 244 -13.63 20.20 -21.47
N LYS A 245 -13.67 20.73 -22.70
CA LYS A 245 -13.75 19.94 -23.93
C LYS A 245 -12.49 19.12 -24.19
N PHE A 246 -12.64 18.02 -24.89
CA PHE A 246 -11.56 17.30 -25.56
C PHE A 246 -11.29 17.94 -26.91
N ILE A 247 -10.05 17.87 -27.37
CA ILE A 247 -9.69 18.16 -28.73
C ILE A 247 -9.80 16.86 -29.51
N LYS A 248 -10.56 16.85 -30.58
CA LYS A 248 -10.56 15.74 -31.55
C LYS A 248 -9.48 16.05 -32.59
N THR A 249 -8.55 15.14 -32.77
CA THR A 249 -7.51 15.17 -33.81
C THR A 249 -7.64 13.91 -34.64
N GLU A 250 -7.58 14.02 -35.92
CA GLU A 250 -7.49 12.86 -36.82
C GLU A 250 -6.02 12.48 -36.97
N ILE A 251 -5.70 11.22 -36.69
CA ILE A 251 -4.38 10.63 -36.88
C ILE A 251 -4.60 9.33 -37.66
N ASN A 252 -4.04 9.25 -38.88
CA ASN A 252 -4.17 8.09 -39.76
C ASN A 252 -5.65 7.67 -39.97
N GLY A 253 -6.54 8.60 -40.25
CA GLY A 253 -7.97 8.33 -40.48
C GLY A 253 -8.80 8.02 -39.23
N ASN A 254 -8.18 7.95 -38.04
CA ASN A 254 -8.86 7.68 -36.79
C ASN A 254 -9.02 8.94 -35.93
N SER A 255 -10.26 9.20 -35.47
CA SER A 255 -10.53 10.32 -34.57
C SER A 255 -10.00 10.03 -33.16
N VAL A 256 -8.91 10.69 -32.79
CA VAL A 256 -8.28 10.58 -31.46
C VAL A 256 -8.69 11.77 -30.59
N LYS A 257 -9.30 11.47 -29.43
CA LYS A 257 -9.65 12.48 -28.42
C LYS A 257 -8.45 12.79 -27.53
N SER A 258 -7.88 13.99 -27.65
CA SER A 258 -6.83 14.47 -26.74
C SER A 258 -7.38 15.48 -25.72
N SER A 259 -6.69 15.60 -24.57
CA SER A 259 -7.06 16.60 -23.56
C SER A 259 -6.49 17.96 -23.91
N SER A 260 -7.33 19.01 -23.99
CA SER A 260 -6.86 20.39 -24.20
C SER A 260 -5.87 20.83 -23.11
N LYS A 261 -4.99 21.79 -23.41
CA LYS A 261 -4.05 22.39 -22.41
C LYS A 261 -4.77 22.81 -21.13
N ASN A 262 -5.93 23.45 -21.25
CA ASN A 262 -6.74 23.89 -20.13
C ASN A 262 -7.33 22.71 -19.33
N ARG A 263 -7.71 21.61 -19.98
CA ARG A 263 -8.16 20.41 -19.31
C ARG A 263 -7.01 19.75 -18.52
N ILE A 264 -5.81 19.72 -19.09
CA ILE A 264 -4.59 19.21 -18.39
C ILE A 264 -4.27 20.06 -17.16
N LYS A 265 -4.26 21.40 -17.28
CA LYS A 265 -4.08 22.31 -16.13
C LYS A 265 -5.10 22.03 -15.02
N GLN A 266 -6.36 21.80 -15.39
CA GLN A 266 -7.42 21.51 -14.43
C GLN A 266 -7.25 20.13 -13.75
N LYS A 267 -6.86 19.10 -14.50
CA LYS A 267 -6.50 17.78 -13.94
C LYS A 267 -5.37 17.90 -12.92
N ASN A 268 -4.38 18.74 -13.18
CA ASN A 268 -3.26 18.96 -12.25
C ASN A 268 -3.71 19.64 -10.95
N LYS A 269 -4.68 20.56 -11.00
CA LYS A 269 -5.30 21.14 -9.79
C LYS A 269 -5.99 20.06 -8.93
N VAL A 270 -6.77 19.18 -9.52
CA VAL A 270 -7.41 18.06 -8.81
C VAL A 270 -6.37 17.12 -8.22
N ARG A 271 -5.32 16.76 -8.98
CA ARG A 271 -4.20 15.94 -8.47
C ARG A 271 -3.51 16.57 -7.26
N ARG A 272 -3.30 17.90 -7.27
CA ARG A 272 -2.73 18.63 -6.12
C ARG A 272 -3.60 18.53 -4.87
N ILE A 273 -4.94 18.59 -5.01
CA ILE A 273 -5.86 18.42 -3.87
C ILE A 273 -5.77 16.99 -3.33
N HIS A 274 -5.84 15.97 -4.18
CA HIS A 274 -5.70 14.58 -3.75
C HIS A 274 -4.35 14.32 -3.06
N ARG A 275 -3.26 14.89 -3.59
CA ARG A 275 -1.94 14.79 -2.97
C ARG A 275 -1.91 15.46 -1.60
N LYS A 276 -2.50 16.65 -1.44
CA LYS A 276 -2.62 17.32 -0.15
C LYS A 276 -3.34 16.43 0.87
N VAL A 277 -4.52 15.89 0.49
CA VAL A 277 -5.28 14.96 1.35
C VAL A 277 -4.45 13.75 1.73
N LYS A 278 -3.79 13.10 0.77
CA LYS A 278 -2.91 11.95 1.02
C LYS A 278 -1.75 12.28 1.96
N ASN A 279 -1.10 13.43 1.77
CA ASN A 279 0.06 13.83 2.57
C ASN A 279 -0.33 14.15 4.01
N VAL A 280 -1.40 14.94 4.22
CA VAL A 280 -1.89 15.28 5.56
C VAL A 280 -2.32 14.02 6.32
N ARG A 281 -3.04 13.11 5.65
CA ARG A 281 -3.40 11.81 6.23
C ARG A 281 -2.16 11.00 6.61
N SER A 282 -1.20 10.89 5.70
CA SER A 282 0.03 10.15 5.96
C SER A 282 0.85 10.75 7.11
N ASP A 283 0.94 12.07 7.19
CA ASP A 283 1.62 12.78 8.28
C ASP A 283 0.94 12.51 9.61
N PHE A 284 -0.38 12.66 9.68
CA PHE A 284 -1.17 12.35 10.86
C PHE A 284 -0.92 10.91 11.34
N LEU A 285 -1.06 9.92 10.45
CA LEU A 285 -0.85 8.52 10.79
C LEU A 285 0.60 8.23 11.24
N HIS A 286 1.59 8.93 10.66
CA HIS A 286 2.99 8.80 11.09
C HIS A 286 3.24 9.40 12.46
N LYS A 287 2.70 10.59 12.75
CA LYS A 287 2.80 11.26 14.06
C LYS A 287 2.10 10.45 15.13
N THR A 288 0.85 10.06 14.91
CA THR A 288 0.06 9.26 15.86
C THR A 288 0.72 7.92 16.17
N SER A 289 1.14 7.17 15.14
CA SER A 289 1.82 5.89 15.37
C SER A 289 3.21 6.05 16.00
N HIS A 290 3.88 7.20 15.81
CA HIS A 290 5.14 7.50 16.49
C HIS A 290 4.90 7.81 17.97
N TYR A 291 3.93 8.65 18.26
CA TYR A 291 3.52 9.00 19.62
C TYR A 291 3.18 7.74 20.44
N MET A 292 2.36 6.84 19.88
CA MET A 292 2.00 5.58 20.53
C MET A 292 3.22 4.72 20.88
N ILE A 293 4.09 4.52 19.89
CA ILE A 293 5.31 3.71 20.09
C ILE A 293 6.33 4.40 20.99
N ALA A 294 6.32 5.72 21.10
CA ALA A 294 7.16 6.44 22.05
C ALA A 294 6.65 6.32 23.49
N LYS A 295 5.32 6.47 23.68
CA LYS A 295 4.68 6.52 25.01
C LYS A 295 4.54 5.14 25.64
N TYR A 296 4.21 4.09 24.88
CA TYR A 296 3.91 2.77 25.40
C TYR A 296 4.94 1.72 25.00
N ASP A 297 5.13 0.69 25.82
CA ASP A 297 5.99 -0.46 25.55
C ASP A 297 5.28 -1.53 24.72
N GLY A 298 3.94 -1.47 24.66
CA GLY A 298 3.13 -2.33 23.82
C GLY A 298 1.85 -1.67 23.34
N VAL A 299 1.39 -2.06 22.16
CA VAL A 299 0.16 -1.57 21.55
C VAL A 299 -0.68 -2.74 21.05
N ILE A 300 -1.93 -2.78 21.44
CA ILE A 300 -2.91 -3.78 21.06
C ILE A 300 -4.04 -3.10 20.30
N ILE A 301 -4.39 -3.63 19.13
CA ILE A 301 -5.48 -3.11 18.30
C ILE A 301 -6.40 -4.23 17.84
N GLU A 302 -7.62 -3.86 17.47
CA GLU A 302 -8.58 -4.78 16.85
C GLU A 302 -8.27 -5.04 15.37
N THR A 303 -8.57 -6.24 14.88
CA THR A 303 -8.52 -6.59 13.45
C THR A 303 -9.82 -6.22 12.76
N LEU A 304 -9.86 -5.09 12.06
CA LEU A 304 -11.06 -4.62 11.37
C LEU A 304 -11.28 -5.28 10.00
N GLY A 305 -12.52 -5.70 9.75
CA GLY A 305 -12.97 -6.20 8.46
C GLY A 305 -13.30 -5.11 7.45
N ILE A 306 -12.34 -4.25 7.13
CA ILE A 306 -12.54 -3.06 6.28
C ILE A 306 -13.24 -3.39 4.96
N LYS A 307 -12.93 -4.54 4.33
CA LYS A 307 -13.55 -4.95 3.08
C LYS A 307 -15.06 -5.14 3.23
N ASN A 308 -15.51 -5.83 4.29
CA ASN A 308 -16.94 -6.03 4.55
C ASN A 308 -17.63 -4.72 4.92
N MET A 309 -16.96 -3.84 5.69
CA MET A 309 -17.50 -2.51 6.00
C MET A 309 -17.74 -1.67 4.73
N LEU A 310 -16.83 -1.76 3.75
CA LEU A 310 -16.97 -1.06 2.46
C LEU A 310 -18.02 -1.69 1.53
N GLU A 311 -18.25 -3.00 1.62
CA GLU A 311 -19.27 -3.70 0.83
C GLU A 311 -20.69 -3.41 1.34
N ASN A 312 -20.86 -3.29 2.66
CA ASN A 312 -22.16 -3.09 3.33
C ASN A 312 -22.45 -1.61 3.68
N GLY A 313 -21.44 -0.76 3.63
CA GLY A 313 -21.57 0.66 3.97
C GLY A 313 -22.14 1.53 2.84
N ASN A 314 -22.79 2.61 3.19
CA ASN A 314 -23.22 3.62 2.23
C ASN A 314 -22.04 4.47 1.73
N SER A 315 -22.27 5.27 0.65
CA SER A 315 -21.20 6.08 0.03
C SER A 315 -20.52 7.07 0.98
N ASN A 316 -21.20 7.57 2.01
CA ASN A 316 -20.64 8.49 2.99
C ASN A 316 -19.73 7.74 3.97
N GLN A 317 -20.22 6.64 4.52
CA GLN A 317 -19.45 5.75 5.41
C GLN A 317 -18.21 5.21 4.71
N ASN A 318 -18.36 4.71 3.47
CA ASN A 318 -17.25 4.20 2.67
C ASN A 318 -16.17 5.25 2.42
N ARG A 319 -16.57 6.50 2.24
CA ARG A 319 -15.66 7.64 2.06
C ARG A 319 -14.89 7.95 3.34
N GLU A 320 -15.58 7.97 4.49
CA GLU A 320 -14.95 8.21 5.79
C GLU A 320 -14.04 7.04 6.20
N THR A 321 -14.47 5.78 6.03
CA THR A 321 -13.65 4.59 6.26
C THR A 321 -12.35 4.61 5.43
N ASN A 322 -12.44 4.98 4.16
CA ASN A 322 -11.26 5.14 3.31
C ASN A 322 -10.37 6.33 3.74
N ASP A 323 -10.97 7.40 4.29
CA ASP A 323 -10.21 8.57 4.75
C ASP A 323 -9.43 8.30 6.02
N VAL A 324 -9.97 7.56 6.97
CA VAL A 324 -9.31 7.19 8.22
C VAL A 324 -8.10 6.28 7.97
N SER A 325 -8.19 5.34 7.02
CA SER A 325 -7.09 4.44 6.62
C SER A 325 -6.52 3.59 7.78
N TRP A 326 -7.37 2.93 8.55
CA TRP A 326 -6.99 2.07 9.69
C TRP A 326 -5.96 0.98 9.33
N PHE A 327 -6.07 0.38 8.14
CA PHE A 327 -5.07 -0.58 7.67
C PHE A 327 -3.65 0.01 7.65
N GLU A 328 -3.49 1.24 7.13
CA GLU A 328 -2.20 1.92 7.12
C GLU A 328 -1.73 2.31 8.52
N PHE A 329 -2.66 2.62 9.42
CA PHE A 329 -2.34 2.89 10.82
C PHE A 329 -1.78 1.65 11.51
N GLY A 330 -2.50 0.51 11.44
CA GLY A 330 -2.04 -0.76 11.99
C GLY A 330 -0.70 -1.20 11.42
N ARG A 331 -0.51 -1.08 10.08
CA ARG A 331 0.78 -1.36 9.44
C ARG A 331 1.91 -0.46 9.96
N LYS A 332 1.62 0.83 10.24
CA LYS A 332 2.62 1.76 10.79
C LYS A 332 2.98 1.44 12.24
N LEU A 333 2.03 1.05 13.06
CA LEU A 333 2.27 0.58 14.43
C LEU A 333 3.14 -0.68 14.41
N GLU A 334 2.79 -1.67 13.60
CA GLU A 334 3.46 -2.96 13.50
C GLU A 334 4.95 -2.82 13.17
N TYR A 335 5.30 -2.14 12.05
CA TYR A 335 6.71 -2.03 11.70
C TYR A 335 7.51 -1.12 12.66
N LYS A 336 6.86 -0.10 13.26
CA LYS A 336 7.53 0.75 14.25
C LYS A 336 7.74 0.02 15.57
N ALA A 337 6.76 -0.76 16.04
CA ALA A 337 6.92 -1.62 17.20
C ALA A 337 8.08 -2.59 16.99
N LYS A 338 8.11 -3.28 15.83
CA LYS A 338 9.21 -4.17 15.47
C LYS A 338 10.59 -3.46 15.44
N GLN A 339 10.64 -2.22 14.92
CA GLN A 339 11.90 -1.45 14.87
C GLN A 339 12.38 -0.99 16.24
N ASN A 340 11.49 -0.87 17.23
CA ASN A 340 11.80 -0.44 18.60
C ASN A 340 11.70 -1.60 19.61
N GLU A 341 11.60 -2.85 19.15
CA GLU A 341 11.46 -4.07 19.94
C GLU A 341 10.35 -4.01 21.01
N LYS A 342 9.23 -3.37 20.65
CA LYS A 342 8.04 -3.22 21.47
C LYS A 342 6.97 -4.24 21.11
N TYR A 343 6.04 -4.47 22.03
CA TYR A 343 4.93 -5.39 21.83
C TYR A 343 3.93 -4.81 20.82
N PHE A 344 3.42 -5.67 19.95
CA PHE A 344 2.33 -5.33 19.03
C PHE A 344 1.46 -6.55 18.79
N VAL A 345 0.17 -6.45 19.09
CA VAL A 345 -0.82 -7.51 18.90
C VAL A 345 -2.02 -6.96 18.15
N LYS A 346 -2.57 -7.79 17.28
CA LYS A 346 -3.90 -7.62 16.69
C LYS A 346 -4.80 -8.71 17.28
N ILE A 347 -5.82 -8.33 18.02
CA ILE A 347 -6.80 -9.28 18.53
C ILE A 347 -7.72 -9.77 17.41
N GLU A 348 -8.42 -10.86 17.64
CA GLU A 348 -9.34 -11.44 16.68
C GLU A 348 -10.48 -10.49 16.32
N ARG A 349 -10.96 -10.62 15.09
CA ARG A 349 -11.95 -9.73 14.48
C ARG A 349 -13.33 -9.79 15.14
N PHE A 350 -13.70 -10.94 15.67
CA PHE A 350 -15.05 -11.19 16.19
C PHE A 350 -15.13 -11.09 17.72
N PHE A 351 -14.04 -10.64 18.35
CA PHE A 351 -14.03 -10.40 19.78
C PHE A 351 -15.04 -9.29 20.12
N PRO A 352 -16.02 -9.54 21.04
CA PRO A 352 -17.11 -8.62 21.32
C PRO A 352 -16.69 -7.49 22.27
N SER A 353 -15.63 -6.74 21.92
CA SER A 353 -15.02 -5.71 22.76
C SER A 353 -15.99 -4.65 23.24
N THR A 354 -16.93 -4.21 22.40
CA THR A 354 -17.93 -3.19 22.72
C THR A 354 -19.11 -3.71 23.54
N LYS A 355 -19.40 -5.02 23.49
CA LYS A 355 -20.54 -5.66 24.16
C LYS A 355 -20.18 -6.24 25.54
N THR A 356 -18.89 -6.47 25.78
CA THR A 356 -18.38 -7.07 27.03
C THR A 356 -18.14 -5.99 28.08
N CYS A 357 -18.57 -6.22 29.30
CA CYS A 357 -18.26 -5.35 30.45
C CYS A 357 -16.78 -5.47 30.81
N SER A 358 -16.08 -4.34 30.90
CA SER A 358 -14.66 -4.34 31.29
C SER A 358 -14.43 -4.77 32.74
N LYS A 359 -15.45 -4.65 33.64
CA LYS A 359 -15.35 -5.01 35.06
C LYS A 359 -15.75 -6.48 35.33
N CYS A 360 -16.95 -6.89 34.97
CA CYS A 360 -17.50 -8.20 35.35
C CYS A 360 -17.57 -9.21 34.19
N LYS A 361 -17.19 -8.80 32.98
CA LYS A 361 -17.18 -9.63 31.75
C LYS A 361 -18.55 -10.11 31.26
N SER A 362 -19.65 -9.63 31.86
CA SER A 362 -20.99 -9.88 31.31
C SER A 362 -21.11 -9.28 29.90
N ILE A 363 -21.89 -9.96 29.06
CA ILE A 363 -22.11 -9.50 27.67
C ILE A 363 -23.52 -8.89 27.60
N LYS A 364 -23.60 -7.71 27.02
CA LYS A 364 -24.84 -6.99 26.74
C LYS A 364 -24.89 -6.56 25.30
N ASP A 365 -26.02 -6.76 24.63
CA ASP A 365 -26.23 -6.20 23.30
C ASP A 365 -26.36 -4.68 23.35
N MET A 366 -25.68 -4.03 22.43
CA MET A 366 -25.65 -2.57 22.28
C MET A 366 -25.92 -2.15 20.85
N GLU A 367 -26.69 -1.07 20.68
CA GLU A 367 -26.87 -0.45 19.37
C GLU A 367 -25.70 0.49 19.02
N LEU A 368 -25.50 0.73 17.74
CA LEU A 368 -24.43 1.63 17.26
C LEU A 368 -24.60 3.09 17.71
N LYS A 369 -25.84 3.48 18.04
CA LYS A 369 -26.16 4.83 18.55
C LYS A 369 -25.75 5.04 20.00
N ASP A 370 -25.68 3.96 20.81
CA ASP A 370 -25.35 4.06 22.23
C ASP A 370 -23.89 4.46 22.41
N ARG A 371 -23.65 5.49 23.20
CA ARG A 371 -22.32 6.03 23.49
C ARG A 371 -21.83 5.69 24.89
N THR A 372 -22.75 5.34 25.79
CA THR A 372 -22.46 4.96 27.17
C THR A 372 -22.77 3.49 27.35
N TYR A 373 -21.83 2.73 27.88
CA TYR A 373 -22.03 1.37 28.30
C TYR A 373 -22.52 1.36 29.74
N LYS A 374 -23.72 0.78 30.00
CA LYS A 374 -24.27 0.57 31.34
C LYS A 374 -24.43 -0.92 31.57
N CYS A 375 -23.66 -1.47 32.50
CA CYS A 375 -23.69 -2.90 32.82
C CYS A 375 -24.90 -3.23 33.67
N PRO A 376 -25.76 -4.20 33.28
CA PRO A 376 -26.92 -4.60 34.07
C PRO A 376 -26.55 -5.44 35.31
N VAL A 377 -25.33 -6.02 35.34
CA VAL A 377 -24.87 -6.93 36.39
C VAL A 377 -24.10 -6.20 37.49
N CYS A 378 -23.12 -5.37 37.13
CA CYS A 378 -22.25 -4.72 38.13
C CYS A 378 -22.43 -3.20 38.22
N GLY A 379 -23.41 -2.64 37.51
CA GLY A 379 -23.70 -1.20 37.53
C GLY A 379 -22.65 -0.28 36.85
N LEU A 380 -21.60 -0.83 36.24
CA LEU A 380 -20.58 -0.02 35.60
C LEU A 380 -21.19 0.89 34.52
N GLU A 381 -20.95 2.19 34.64
CA GLU A 381 -21.28 3.18 33.61
C GLU A 381 -20.02 3.83 33.08
N ILE A 382 -19.74 3.63 31.80
CA ILE A 382 -18.50 4.06 31.15
C ILE A 382 -18.74 4.40 29.67
N ASN A 383 -17.91 5.27 29.08
CA ASN A 383 -17.94 5.48 27.63
C ASN A 383 -17.69 4.16 26.87
N ARG A 384 -18.54 3.85 25.88
CA ARG A 384 -18.49 2.58 25.12
C ARG A 384 -17.12 2.31 24.47
N ASP A 385 -16.54 3.32 23.83
CA ASP A 385 -15.27 3.19 23.12
C ASP A 385 -14.11 3.00 24.11
N HIS A 386 -14.20 3.60 25.33
CA HIS A 386 -13.24 3.37 26.42
C HIS A 386 -13.37 1.95 27.01
N ASN A 387 -14.61 1.49 27.24
CA ASN A 387 -14.87 0.10 27.66
C ASN A 387 -14.27 -0.90 26.64
N ALA A 388 -14.48 -0.66 25.35
CA ALA A 388 -13.93 -1.49 24.30
C ALA A 388 -12.39 -1.49 24.32
N ALA A 389 -11.75 -0.34 24.50
CA ALA A 389 -10.29 -0.24 24.58
C ALA A 389 -9.69 -1.03 25.75
N ILE A 390 -10.36 -1.04 26.91
CA ILE A 390 -9.96 -1.86 28.09
C ILE A 390 -10.08 -3.36 27.75
N ASN A 391 -11.20 -3.78 27.16
CA ASN A 391 -11.38 -5.18 26.76
C ASN A 391 -10.37 -5.63 25.69
N ILE A 392 -10.03 -4.74 24.73
CA ILE A 392 -8.98 -5.00 23.72
C ILE A 392 -7.62 -5.18 24.41
N LEU A 393 -7.30 -4.37 25.41
CA LEU A 393 -6.07 -4.50 26.20
C LEU A 393 -5.98 -5.86 26.86
N GLU A 394 -7.00 -6.24 27.62
CA GLU A 394 -7.01 -7.49 28.38
C GLU A 394 -6.90 -8.73 27.48
N GLU A 395 -7.67 -8.74 26.39
CA GLU A 395 -7.61 -9.85 25.43
C GLU A 395 -6.25 -9.95 24.76
N GLY A 396 -5.66 -8.82 24.39
CA GLY A 396 -4.32 -8.81 23.83
C GLY A 396 -3.23 -9.22 24.81
N ILE A 397 -3.38 -8.92 26.11
CA ILE A 397 -2.46 -9.42 27.15
C ILE A 397 -2.57 -10.94 27.29
N LYS A 398 -3.78 -11.52 27.21
CA LYS A 398 -3.95 -12.99 27.19
C LYS A 398 -3.22 -13.61 26.01
N VAL A 399 -3.38 -13.04 24.80
CA VAL A 399 -2.67 -13.48 23.60
C VAL A 399 -1.16 -13.40 23.81
N LEU A 400 -0.64 -12.32 24.39
CA LEU A 400 0.80 -12.18 24.68
C LEU A 400 1.31 -13.21 25.66
N LYS A 401 0.58 -13.51 26.75
CA LYS A 401 0.93 -14.53 27.74
C LYS A 401 0.99 -15.93 27.11
N ASN A 402 0.04 -16.26 26.25
CA ASN A 402 -0.02 -17.56 25.57
C ASN A 402 1.08 -17.71 24.51
N THR A 403 1.62 -16.61 23.96
CA THR A 403 2.67 -16.63 22.93
C THR A 403 4.08 -16.52 23.48
N THR A 404 4.26 -16.18 24.77
CA THR A 404 5.59 -16.14 25.40
C THR A 404 6.20 -17.52 25.62
N GLY A 405 5.44 -18.61 25.41
CA GLY A 405 5.96 -20.00 25.35
C GLY A 405 6.36 -20.47 23.93
N THR A 406 6.06 -19.70 22.88
CA THR A 406 6.36 -20.09 21.48
C THR A 406 6.85 -18.87 20.70
N VAL A 407 8.10 -18.91 20.27
CA VAL A 407 8.71 -17.83 19.47
C VAL A 407 7.96 -17.68 18.16
N GLY A 408 7.30 -16.54 17.98
CA GLY A 408 6.97 -16.00 16.64
C GLY A 408 5.75 -16.54 15.92
N ILE A 409 4.56 -16.47 16.52
CA ILE A 409 3.30 -16.62 15.77
C ILE A 409 2.57 -15.26 15.76
N ASN A 410 2.35 -14.70 14.56
CA ASN A 410 1.35 -13.66 14.39
C ASN A 410 -0.02 -14.26 14.71
N ALA A 411 -0.79 -13.64 15.59
CA ALA A 411 -2.15 -14.07 15.97
C ALA A 411 -3.20 -14.01 14.83
N CYS A 412 -2.75 -13.92 13.61
CA CYS A 412 -3.52 -14.03 12.37
C CYS A 412 -2.98 -15.23 11.60
N GLY A 413 -3.24 -16.46 12.05
CA GLY A 413 -3.16 -17.76 11.38
C GLY A 413 -2.46 -17.89 10.00
N GLN A 414 -1.36 -17.22 9.77
CA GLN A 414 -0.55 -17.33 8.57
C GLN A 414 0.92 -17.58 8.95
N SER A 415 1.22 -18.80 9.25
CA SER A 415 2.56 -19.39 9.10
C SER A 415 2.89 -19.52 7.60
N ALA A 416 3.10 -18.41 6.91
CA ALA A 416 3.23 -18.41 5.45
C ALA A 416 4.67 -18.46 4.94
N VAL A 417 5.66 -18.77 5.78
CA VAL A 417 7.07 -18.81 5.33
C VAL A 417 7.79 -20.11 5.72
N ALA A 418 7.39 -20.79 6.79
CA ALA A 418 8.00 -22.07 7.18
C ALA A 418 7.54 -23.22 6.26
N ASP A 419 6.27 -23.27 5.93
CA ASP A 419 5.68 -24.37 5.10
C ASP A 419 6.14 -24.36 3.64
N MET A 420 6.59 -23.22 3.10
CA MET A 420 7.14 -23.17 1.74
C MET A 420 8.56 -23.74 1.60
N VAL A 421 9.31 -23.83 2.70
CA VAL A 421 10.66 -24.40 2.68
C VAL A 421 10.61 -25.91 2.88
N GLU A 422 9.67 -26.40 3.67
CA GLU A 422 9.48 -27.86 3.87
C GLU A 422 8.78 -28.52 2.70
N ALA A 423 7.75 -27.91 2.09
CA ALA A 423 7.10 -28.42 0.88
C ALA A 423 8.06 -28.51 -0.33
N ARG A 424 9.12 -27.67 -0.39
CA ARG A 424 10.17 -27.76 -1.41
C ARG A 424 11.20 -28.86 -1.12
N LYS A 425 11.34 -29.32 0.12
CA LYS A 425 12.21 -30.45 0.47
C LYS A 425 11.54 -31.79 0.16
N VAL A 426 10.23 -31.91 0.41
CA VAL A 426 9.46 -33.14 0.13
C VAL A 426 9.27 -33.38 -1.38
N SER A 427 9.13 -32.31 -2.20
CA SER A 427 9.01 -32.48 -3.65
C SER A 427 10.31 -32.81 -4.39
N LYS A 428 11.46 -32.66 -3.74
CA LYS A 428 12.77 -33.05 -4.31
C LYS A 428 13.16 -34.49 -3.99
N THR A 429 12.52 -35.11 -2.98
CA THR A 429 12.77 -36.53 -2.63
C THR A 429 11.84 -37.51 -3.37
N ALA A 430 10.75 -37.02 -3.95
CA ALA A 430 9.80 -37.83 -4.72
C ALA A 430 10.09 -37.96 -6.24
N CYS A 431 11.17 -37.29 -6.72
CA CYS A 431 11.63 -37.41 -8.12
C CYS A 431 12.97 -38.14 -8.26
N ALA A 432 13.41 -38.87 -7.24
CA ALA A 432 14.65 -39.65 -7.25
C ALA A 432 14.42 -41.07 -6.66
N ALA A 433 13.25 -41.66 -6.94
CA ALA A 433 12.99 -43.09 -6.76
C ALA A 433 12.20 -43.58 -7.96
#